data_29e96cbe403c19378b590a0c093b906e
#
_entry.id   29e96cbe403c19378b590a0c093b906e
#
_cell.length_a   1.000
_cell.length_b   1.000
_cell.length_c   1.000
_cell.angle_alpha   90.00
_cell.angle_beta   90.00
_cell.angle_gamma   90.00
#
_symmetry.space_group_name_H-M   'P 1'
#
loop_
_entity.id
_entity.type
_entity.pdbx_description
1 polymer ?
#
loop_
_entity_poly.entity_id
_entity_poly.type
_entity_poly.pdbx_seq_one_letter_code
_entity_poly.pdbx_strand_id
1 'polypeptide(L)'
;FLTYGLGLREREEYDFQAADLGNVCHRALERFSYKVEREAGDWLKLTEEKRKQYVEESVEEAIADYGNSILYSSSRNAYLIVRMKRMLEKTVWALTKQLAAGDFKPSAYELRFANGKIDRVDTCEDGDCVYVKVIDYKTGSKSFDVTALYHGLQLQLMVYMDAALQLEQKKHPEK
;
A
#
# COMPACT_ATOMS: atom_id res chain seq x y z
N PHE A 1 -46.90 2.86 -3.62
CA PHE A 1 -47.29 4.28 -3.63
C PHE A 1 -46.08 5.21 -3.55
N LEU A 2 -45.15 5.02 -2.61
CA LEU A 2 -43.97 5.88 -2.40
C LEU A 2 -43.08 5.90 -3.64
N THR A 3 -42.80 4.77 -4.25
CA THR A 3 -41.90 4.66 -5.42
C THR A 3 -42.57 5.12 -6.70
N TYR A 4 -43.84 4.70 -6.94
CA TYR A 4 -44.56 4.98 -8.20
C TYR A 4 -45.43 6.24 -8.16
N GLY A 5 -45.93 6.63 -6.97
CA GLY A 5 -46.80 7.79 -6.82
C GLY A 5 -46.06 9.08 -6.51
N LEU A 6 -44.99 9.02 -5.70
CA LEU A 6 -44.22 10.18 -5.28
C LEU A 6 -42.84 10.26 -5.96
N GLY A 7 -42.50 9.28 -6.80
CA GLY A 7 -41.17 9.25 -7.49
C GLY A 7 -39.98 9.18 -6.53
N LEU A 8 -40.22 8.75 -5.28
CA LEU A 8 -39.14 8.61 -4.31
C LEU A 8 -38.21 7.47 -4.75
N ARG A 9 -36.97 7.81 -4.94
CA ARG A 9 -35.87 6.83 -5.11
C ARG A 9 -35.29 6.56 -3.74
N GLU A 10 -35.02 5.29 -3.43
CA GLU A 10 -34.15 4.96 -2.30
C GLU A 10 -32.85 5.74 -2.45
N ARG A 11 -32.45 6.44 -1.39
CA ARG A 11 -31.17 7.12 -1.37
C ARG A 11 -30.08 6.05 -1.47
N GLU A 12 -29.29 6.05 -2.52
CA GLU A 12 -28.11 5.19 -2.62
C GLU A 12 -27.18 5.54 -1.45
N GLU A 13 -27.22 4.75 -0.39
CA GLU A 13 -26.22 4.81 0.67
C GLU A 13 -24.94 4.17 0.10
N TYR A 14 -23.96 5.00 -0.19
CA TYR A 14 -22.65 4.50 -0.57
C TYR A 14 -22.03 3.79 0.65
N ASP A 15 -22.13 2.46 0.65
CA ASP A 15 -21.51 1.64 1.69
C ASP A 15 -20.03 1.43 1.34
N PHE A 16 -19.14 1.85 2.25
CA PHE A 16 -17.70 1.71 2.11
C PHE A 16 -17.29 0.24 2.17
N GLN A 17 -16.89 -0.31 1.06
CA GLN A 17 -16.61 -1.73 0.91
C GLN A 17 -15.14 -2.09 1.27
N ALA A 18 -14.87 -3.39 1.45
CA ALA A 18 -13.52 -3.88 1.75
C ALA A 18 -12.49 -3.53 0.66
N ALA A 19 -12.91 -3.43 -0.60
CA ALA A 19 -12.06 -3.01 -1.71
C ALA A 19 -11.64 -1.53 -1.58
N ASP A 20 -12.57 -0.67 -1.18
CA ASP A 20 -12.30 0.76 -0.97
C ASP A 20 -11.31 0.95 0.18
N LEU A 21 -11.49 0.19 1.26
CA LEU A 21 -10.55 0.17 2.39
C LEU A 21 -9.13 -0.21 1.92
N GLY A 22 -9.03 -1.22 1.06
CA GLY A 22 -7.76 -1.63 0.45
C GLY A 22 -7.11 -0.49 -0.32
N ASN A 23 -7.84 0.15 -1.22
CA ASN A 23 -7.35 1.26 -2.04
C ASN A 23 -6.87 2.45 -1.19
N VAL A 24 -7.61 2.82 -0.14
CA VAL A 24 -7.21 3.89 0.78
C VAL A 24 -5.96 3.51 1.56
N CYS A 25 -5.84 2.25 2.02
CA CYS A 25 -4.63 1.77 2.71
C CYS A 25 -3.39 1.82 1.82
N HIS A 26 -3.48 1.36 0.56
CA HIS A 26 -2.37 1.43 -0.39
C HIS A 26 -1.94 2.88 -0.63
N ARG A 27 -2.90 3.77 -0.87
CA ARG A 27 -2.63 5.18 -1.08
C ARG A 27 -2.02 5.86 0.16
N ALA A 28 -2.47 5.51 1.35
CA ALA A 28 -1.90 6.02 2.59
C ALA A 28 -0.45 5.55 2.80
N LEU A 29 -0.13 4.28 2.49
CA LEU A 29 1.25 3.77 2.55
C LEU A 29 2.15 4.42 1.51
N GLU A 30 1.66 4.63 0.29
CA GLU A 30 2.35 5.38 -0.75
C GLU A 30 2.74 6.79 -0.26
N ARG A 31 1.74 7.56 0.24
CA ARG A 31 1.95 8.92 0.75
C ARG A 31 2.91 8.95 1.92
N PHE A 32 2.76 8.02 2.85
CA PHE A 32 3.68 7.86 3.97
C PHE A 32 5.11 7.65 3.47
N SER A 33 5.31 6.77 2.49
CA SER A 33 6.62 6.44 1.94
C SER A 33 7.30 7.65 1.29
N TYR A 34 6.56 8.39 0.46
CA TYR A 34 7.08 9.63 -0.14
C TYR A 34 7.35 10.74 0.89
N LYS A 35 6.52 10.83 1.93
CA LYS A 35 6.73 11.79 3.02
C LYS A 35 8.01 11.48 3.79
N VAL A 36 8.26 10.21 4.09
CA VAL A 36 9.52 9.76 4.72
C VAL A 36 10.72 10.10 3.85
N GLU A 37 10.67 9.77 2.56
CA GLU A 37 11.75 10.03 1.62
C GLU A 37 12.08 11.51 1.52
N ARG A 38 11.06 12.36 1.40
CA ARG A 38 11.21 13.82 1.26
C ARG A 38 11.70 14.51 2.53
N GLU A 39 11.21 14.11 3.71
CA GLU A 39 11.39 14.86 4.96
C GLU A 39 12.42 14.23 5.90
N ALA A 40 12.56 12.91 5.91
CA ALA A 40 13.48 12.20 6.79
C ALA A 40 14.64 11.53 6.02
N GLY A 41 14.48 11.28 4.72
CA GLY A 41 15.45 10.63 3.85
C GLY A 41 15.70 9.14 4.17
N ASP A 42 15.19 8.65 5.31
CA ASP A 42 15.38 7.26 5.74
C ASP A 42 14.28 6.85 6.75
N TRP A 43 13.70 5.68 6.54
CA TRP A 43 12.69 5.09 7.43
C TRP A 43 13.23 4.83 8.85
N LEU A 44 14.52 4.52 8.97
CA LEU A 44 15.16 4.18 10.25
C LEU A 44 15.43 5.41 11.12
N LYS A 45 15.42 6.61 10.54
CA LYS A 45 15.64 7.87 11.25
C LYS A 45 14.37 8.44 11.88
N LEU A 46 13.20 7.85 11.60
CA LEU A 46 11.94 8.32 12.15
C LEU A 46 11.80 7.95 13.63
N THR A 47 11.52 8.96 14.46
CA THR A 47 11.05 8.72 15.84
C THR A 47 9.65 8.10 15.82
N GLU A 48 9.25 7.49 16.93
CA GLU A 48 7.92 6.87 17.03
C GLU A 48 6.80 7.88 16.89
N GLU A 49 6.98 9.08 17.48
CA GLU A 49 6.02 10.17 17.39
C GLU A 49 5.85 10.66 15.95
N LYS A 50 6.95 10.91 15.23
CA LYS A 50 6.91 11.32 13.83
C LYS A 50 6.28 10.25 12.94
N ARG A 51 6.60 8.98 13.20
CA ARG A 51 6.01 7.87 12.46
C ARG A 51 4.49 7.83 12.61
N LYS A 52 3.96 7.97 13.84
CA LYS A 52 2.52 8.05 14.09
C LYS A 52 1.89 9.27 13.42
N GLN A 53 2.51 10.43 13.55
CA GLN A 53 2.05 11.65 12.90
C GLN A 53 1.95 11.47 11.37
N TYR A 54 2.99 10.95 10.73
CA TYR A 54 3.01 10.76 9.27
C TYR A 54 1.98 9.72 8.80
N VAL A 55 1.74 8.66 9.58
CA VAL A 55 0.66 7.71 9.29
C VAL A 55 -0.70 8.41 9.34
N GLU A 56 -0.95 9.19 10.40
CA GLU A 56 -2.22 9.91 10.57
C GLU A 56 -2.48 10.87 9.42
N GLU A 57 -1.52 11.75 9.11
CA GLU A 57 -1.60 12.69 8.00
C GLU A 57 -1.81 11.98 6.66
N SER A 58 -1.07 10.90 6.39
CA SER A 58 -1.16 10.14 5.14
C SER A 58 -2.51 9.46 4.97
N VAL A 59 -3.12 8.98 6.06
CA VAL A 59 -4.48 8.43 6.05
C VAL A 59 -5.50 9.52 5.77
N GLU A 60 -5.39 10.67 6.42
CA GLU A 60 -6.33 11.79 6.21
C GLU A 60 -6.27 12.32 4.78
N GLU A 61 -5.07 12.47 4.23
CA GLU A 61 -4.88 12.86 2.84
C GLU A 61 -5.45 11.80 1.86
N ALA A 62 -5.24 10.49 2.13
CA ALA A 62 -5.77 9.43 1.29
C ALA A 62 -7.31 9.38 1.31
N ILE A 63 -7.91 9.65 2.48
CA ILE A 63 -9.37 9.76 2.65
C ILE A 63 -9.91 10.98 1.91
N ALA A 64 -9.23 12.12 2.00
CA ALA A 64 -9.64 13.35 1.32
C ALA A 64 -9.71 13.16 -0.21
N ASP A 65 -8.75 12.44 -0.78
CA ASP A 65 -8.75 12.11 -2.21
C ASP A 65 -9.87 11.15 -2.62
N TYR A 66 -10.30 10.27 -1.71
CA TYR A 66 -11.27 9.22 -2.03
C TYR A 66 -12.73 9.69 -2.00
N GLY A 67 -13.00 10.92 -1.58
CA GLY A 67 -14.36 11.48 -1.51
C GLY A 67 -14.83 11.73 -0.08
N ASN A 68 -14.25 12.72 0.52
CA ASN A 68 -14.27 13.14 1.92
C ASN A 68 -15.64 13.06 2.66
N SER A 69 -16.75 13.40 1.99
CA SER A 69 -18.06 13.50 2.63
C SER A 69 -18.71 12.14 2.96
N ILE A 70 -18.35 11.11 2.20
CA ILE A 70 -18.98 9.78 2.31
C ILE A 70 -18.37 8.98 3.46
N LEU A 71 -17.06 9.11 3.68
CA LEU A 71 -16.34 8.35 4.71
C LEU A 71 -16.64 8.81 6.14
N TYR A 72 -17.05 10.07 6.31
CA TYR A 72 -17.45 10.60 7.63
C TYR A 72 -18.95 10.58 7.87
N SER A 73 -19.75 10.02 6.94
CA SER A 73 -21.22 10.08 6.99
C SER A 73 -21.86 9.12 8.00
N SER A 74 -21.13 8.12 8.52
CA SER A 74 -21.67 7.16 9.48
C SER A 74 -20.68 6.80 10.60
N SER A 75 -21.23 6.42 11.76
CA SER A 75 -20.42 5.93 12.89
C SER A 75 -19.66 4.65 12.56
N ARG A 76 -20.16 3.81 11.65
CA ARG A 76 -19.48 2.63 11.14
C ARG A 76 -18.23 3.01 10.36
N ASN A 77 -18.33 3.98 9.48
CA ASN A 77 -17.20 4.46 8.69
C ASN A 77 -16.13 5.14 9.58
N ALA A 78 -16.54 5.93 10.57
CA ALA A 78 -15.63 6.49 11.56
C ALA A 78 -14.82 5.40 12.29
N TYR A 79 -15.49 4.30 12.69
CA TYR A 79 -14.80 3.16 13.29
C TYR A 79 -13.82 2.49 12.33
N LEU A 80 -14.17 2.34 11.05
CA LEU A 80 -13.28 1.77 10.03
C LEU A 80 -12.03 2.61 9.82
N ILE A 81 -12.14 3.94 9.84
CA ILE A 81 -11.01 4.87 9.76
C ILE A 81 -10.06 4.66 10.95
N VAL A 82 -10.59 4.60 12.17
CA VAL A 82 -9.76 4.36 13.39
C VAL A 82 -9.06 3.01 13.29
N ARG A 83 -9.75 1.97 12.85
CA ARG A 83 -9.17 0.63 12.64
C ARG A 83 -8.07 0.66 11.58
N MET A 84 -8.28 1.38 10.48
CA MET A 84 -7.31 1.55 9.40
C MET A 84 -6.04 2.25 9.90
N LYS A 85 -6.16 3.37 10.63
CA LYS A 85 -5.02 4.08 11.24
C LYS A 85 -4.18 3.12 12.09
N ARG A 86 -4.80 2.36 13.00
CA ARG A 86 -4.12 1.38 13.85
C ARG A 86 -3.45 0.24 13.06
N MET A 87 -4.09 -0.22 11.99
CA MET A 87 -3.52 -1.24 11.11
C MET A 87 -2.28 -0.71 10.40
N LEU A 88 -2.34 0.49 9.84
CA LEU A 88 -1.23 1.13 9.16
C LEU A 88 -0.07 1.45 10.09
N GLU A 89 -0.32 1.90 11.32
CA GLU A 89 0.72 2.08 12.34
C GLU A 89 1.50 0.79 12.59
N LYS A 90 0.79 -0.33 12.75
CA LYS A 90 1.43 -1.66 12.93
C LYS A 90 2.19 -2.11 11.68
N THR A 91 1.62 -1.87 10.50
CA THR A 91 2.26 -2.22 9.22
C THR A 91 3.56 -1.42 9.05
N VAL A 92 3.52 -0.12 9.23
CA VAL A 92 4.70 0.75 9.14
C VAL A 92 5.76 0.38 10.19
N TRP A 93 5.34 0.07 11.42
CA TRP A 93 6.25 -0.43 12.44
C TRP A 93 6.93 -1.74 12.01
N ALA A 94 6.18 -2.71 11.49
CA ALA A 94 6.73 -3.98 11.03
C ALA A 94 7.69 -3.79 9.85
N LEU A 95 7.34 -2.95 8.89
CA LEU A 95 8.20 -2.60 7.74
C LEU A 95 9.50 -1.92 8.20
N THR A 96 9.43 -1.00 9.17
CA THR A 96 10.62 -0.35 9.75
C THR A 96 11.52 -1.39 10.44
N LYS A 97 10.94 -2.35 11.19
CA LYS A 97 11.71 -3.44 11.81
C LYS A 97 12.34 -4.36 10.77
N GLN A 98 11.63 -4.65 9.68
CA GLN A 98 12.16 -5.45 8.58
C GLN A 98 13.34 -4.77 7.90
N LEU A 99 13.27 -3.45 7.66
CA LEU A 99 14.37 -2.67 7.10
C LEU A 99 15.57 -2.63 8.05
N ALA A 100 15.34 -2.50 9.36
CA ALA A 100 16.40 -2.49 10.37
C ALA A 100 17.11 -3.85 10.54
N ALA A 101 16.50 -4.95 10.06
CA ALA A 101 17.05 -6.30 10.18
C ALA A 101 17.94 -6.72 9.00
N GLY A 102 18.12 -5.86 7.98
CA GLY A 102 18.91 -6.18 6.80
C GLY A 102 19.34 -4.93 6.03
N ASP A 103 20.02 -5.14 4.91
CA ASP A 103 20.65 -4.08 4.11
C ASP A 103 19.78 -3.59 2.95
N PHE A 104 18.58 -4.12 2.82
CA PHE A 104 17.61 -3.67 1.81
C PHE A 104 17.13 -2.25 2.08
N LYS A 105 17.11 -1.43 1.03
CA LYS A 105 16.59 -0.06 1.07
C LYS A 105 15.43 0.07 0.08
N PRO A 106 14.38 0.82 0.42
CA PRO A 106 13.32 1.13 -0.53
C PRO A 106 13.90 1.87 -1.73
N SER A 107 13.63 1.38 -2.93
CA SER A 107 14.10 1.98 -4.20
C SER A 107 12.96 2.53 -5.06
N ALA A 108 11.75 2.00 -4.92
CA ALA A 108 10.58 2.50 -5.62
C ALA A 108 9.28 2.18 -4.87
N TYR A 109 8.30 3.07 -5.03
CA TYR A 109 6.92 2.92 -4.53
C TYR A 109 5.96 3.08 -5.70
N GLU A 110 4.85 2.31 -5.68
CA GLU A 110 3.80 2.38 -6.69
C GLU A 110 4.34 2.31 -8.14
N LEU A 111 5.37 1.46 -8.32
CA LEU A 111 6.09 1.31 -9.58
C LEU A 111 5.18 0.78 -10.67
N ARG A 112 4.89 1.61 -11.67
CA ARG A 112 4.02 1.25 -12.80
C ARG A 112 4.80 0.52 -13.88
N PHE A 113 4.21 -0.51 -14.43
CA PHE A 113 4.68 -1.24 -15.62
C PHE A 113 3.50 -1.58 -16.53
N ALA A 114 3.76 -2.16 -17.71
CA ALA A 114 2.73 -2.36 -18.76
C ALA A 114 1.44 -3.06 -18.28
N ASN A 115 1.55 -4.01 -17.35
CA ASN A 115 0.46 -4.88 -16.91
C ASN A 115 0.04 -4.68 -15.44
N GLY A 116 0.47 -3.60 -14.80
CA GLY A 116 0.11 -3.38 -13.40
C GLY A 116 0.96 -2.36 -12.66
N LYS A 117 0.93 -2.48 -11.35
CA LYS A 117 1.62 -1.59 -10.42
C LYS A 117 2.15 -2.42 -9.25
N ILE A 118 3.42 -2.23 -8.91
CA ILE A 118 4.08 -2.86 -7.77
C ILE A 118 4.06 -1.87 -6.61
N ASP A 119 3.55 -2.28 -5.46
CA ASP A 119 3.38 -1.38 -4.31
C ASP A 119 4.73 -0.84 -3.80
N ARG A 120 5.74 -1.72 -3.69
CA ARG A 120 7.07 -1.31 -3.26
C ARG A 120 8.14 -2.28 -3.77
N VAL A 121 9.27 -1.71 -4.16
CA VAL A 121 10.50 -2.44 -4.49
C VAL A 121 11.60 -1.98 -3.55
N ASP A 122 12.29 -2.92 -2.90
CA ASP A 122 13.51 -2.68 -2.14
C ASP A 122 14.70 -3.30 -2.86
N THR A 123 15.85 -2.65 -2.81
CA THR A 123 17.10 -3.15 -3.38
C THR A 123 18.21 -3.22 -2.34
N CYS A 124 19.15 -4.13 -2.55
CA CYS A 124 20.38 -4.24 -1.80
C CYS A 124 21.52 -4.49 -2.79
N GLU A 125 22.55 -3.67 -2.75
CA GLU A 125 23.77 -3.87 -3.56
C GLU A 125 24.82 -4.60 -2.73
N ASP A 126 25.38 -5.67 -3.29
CA ASP A 126 26.49 -6.41 -2.69
C ASP A 126 27.48 -6.80 -3.80
N GLY A 127 28.62 -6.11 -3.84
CA GLY A 127 29.62 -6.23 -4.90
C GLY A 127 29.01 -5.98 -6.27
N ASP A 128 29.12 -6.97 -7.16
CA ASP A 128 28.63 -6.88 -8.54
C ASP A 128 27.16 -7.30 -8.69
N CYS A 129 26.47 -7.56 -7.58
CA CYS A 129 25.09 -8.02 -7.57
C CYS A 129 24.13 -6.97 -7.00
N VAL A 130 22.94 -6.87 -7.60
CA VAL A 130 21.81 -6.12 -7.06
C VAL A 130 20.68 -7.10 -6.72
N TYR A 131 20.39 -7.23 -5.45
CA TYR A 131 19.27 -8.03 -4.97
C TYR A 131 17.99 -7.19 -4.97
N VAL A 132 16.91 -7.77 -5.50
CA VAL A 132 15.61 -7.10 -5.63
C VAL A 132 14.59 -7.81 -4.77
N LYS A 133 13.84 -7.07 -3.97
CA LYS A 133 12.72 -7.55 -3.17
C LYS A 133 11.45 -6.80 -3.55
N VAL A 134 10.44 -7.55 -3.99
CA VAL A 134 9.12 -7.04 -4.32
C VAL A 134 8.20 -7.21 -3.12
N ILE A 135 7.47 -6.17 -2.77
CA ILE A 135 6.50 -6.16 -1.68
C ILE A 135 5.14 -5.74 -2.24
N ASP A 136 4.14 -6.59 -2.01
CA ASP A 136 2.74 -6.37 -2.37
C ASP A 136 1.90 -6.38 -1.09
N TYR A 137 1.22 -5.27 -0.80
CA TYR A 137 0.44 -5.11 0.41
C TYR A 137 -0.95 -5.72 0.24
N LYS A 138 -1.35 -6.58 1.16
CA LYS A 138 -2.68 -7.21 1.13
C LYS A 138 -3.46 -6.93 2.41
N THR A 139 -4.64 -6.36 2.26
CA THR A 139 -5.57 -6.10 3.38
C THR A 139 -6.44 -7.30 3.75
N GLY A 140 -6.43 -8.35 2.90
CA GLY A 140 -7.19 -9.59 3.12
C GLY A 140 -6.35 -10.75 3.64
N SER A 141 -7.00 -11.84 4.03
CA SER A 141 -6.39 -13.08 4.53
C SER A 141 -5.91 -14.00 3.39
N LYS A 142 -5.11 -13.47 2.45
CA LYS A 142 -4.51 -14.31 1.41
C LYS A 142 -3.18 -14.86 1.90
N SER A 143 -2.99 -16.18 1.80
CA SER A 143 -1.70 -16.84 2.02
C SER A 143 -1.01 -17.14 0.69
N PHE A 144 0.31 -17.10 0.71
CA PHE A 144 1.10 -17.60 -0.42
C PHE A 144 1.03 -19.13 -0.44
N ASP A 145 0.68 -19.68 -1.61
CA ASP A 145 0.56 -21.12 -1.83
C ASP A 145 1.42 -21.52 -3.02
N VAL A 146 2.48 -22.30 -2.75
CA VAL A 146 3.42 -22.78 -3.78
C VAL A 146 2.73 -23.69 -4.78
N THR A 147 1.74 -24.48 -4.35
CA THR A 147 0.98 -25.36 -5.23
C THR A 147 0.10 -24.53 -6.18
N ALA A 148 -0.58 -23.51 -5.66
CA ALA A 148 -1.35 -22.58 -6.49
C ALA A 148 -0.45 -21.83 -7.50
N LEU A 149 0.77 -21.45 -7.10
CA LEU A 149 1.76 -20.84 -7.99
C LEU A 149 2.15 -21.80 -9.13
N TYR A 150 2.48 -23.05 -8.79
CA TYR A 150 2.83 -24.08 -9.77
C TYR A 150 1.72 -24.29 -10.81
N HIS A 151 0.47 -24.22 -10.39
CA HIS A 151 -0.70 -24.32 -11.29
C HIS A 151 -1.10 -22.99 -11.97
N GLY A 152 -0.30 -21.94 -11.85
CA GLY A 152 -0.56 -20.67 -12.51
C GLY A 152 -1.67 -19.81 -11.87
N LEU A 153 -2.10 -20.11 -10.64
CA LEU A 153 -3.19 -19.42 -9.95
C LEU A 153 -2.73 -18.20 -9.13
N GLN A 154 -1.42 -18.07 -8.86
CA GLN A 154 -0.83 -16.95 -8.09
C GLN A 154 0.35 -16.33 -8.84
N LEU A 155 0.16 -15.97 -10.11
CA LEU A 155 1.23 -15.43 -10.96
C LEU A 155 1.59 -13.97 -10.68
N GLN A 156 0.77 -13.21 -9.94
CA GLN A 156 0.96 -11.78 -9.73
C GLN A 156 2.37 -11.46 -9.23
N LEU A 157 2.84 -12.16 -8.21
CA LEU A 157 4.15 -11.91 -7.62
C LEU A 157 5.31 -12.24 -8.58
N MET A 158 5.15 -13.27 -9.43
CA MET A 158 6.15 -13.63 -10.44
C MET A 158 6.25 -12.57 -11.54
N VAL A 159 5.11 -12.06 -12.01
CA VAL A 159 5.06 -10.98 -13.01
C VAL A 159 5.67 -9.69 -12.43
N TYR A 160 5.42 -9.41 -11.15
CA TYR A 160 6.00 -8.25 -10.47
C TYR A 160 7.51 -8.40 -10.29
N MET A 161 8.00 -9.59 -9.96
CA MET A 161 9.43 -9.86 -9.84
C MET A 161 10.13 -9.69 -11.19
N ASP A 162 9.59 -10.26 -12.26
CA ASP A 162 10.13 -10.11 -13.61
C ASP A 162 10.19 -8.63 -14.04
N ALA A 163 9.10 -7.89 -13.83
CA ALA A 163 9.05 -6.47 -14.14
C ALA A 163 10.07 -5.65 -13.32
N ALA A 164 10.22 -5.94 -12.02
CA ALA A 164 11.20 -5.26 -11.17
C ALA A 164 12.64 -5.56 -11.61
N LEU A 165 12.95 -6.82 -11.92
CA LEU A 165 14.27 -7.21 -12.40
C LEU A 165 14.62 -6.53 -13.73
N GLN A 166 13.69 -6.50 -14.71
CA GLN A 166 13.92 -5.81 -15.98
C GLN A 166 14.18 -4.30 -15.81
N LEU A 167 13.52 -3.67 -14.83
CA LEU A 167 13.72 -2.25 -14.55
C LEU A 167 15.06 -2.00 -13.86
N GLU A 168 15.47 -2.85 -12.93
CA GLU A 168 16.78 -2.72 -12.27
C GLU A 168 17.92 -3.05 -13.21
N GLN A 169 17.81 -4.03 -14.10
CA GLN A 169 18.81 -4.30 -15.13
C GLN A 169 19.04 -3.12 -16.07
N LYS A 170 17.99 -2.31 -16.35
CA LYS A 170 18.16 -1.09 -17.15
C LYS A 170 18.92 0.02 -16.41
N LYS A 171 18.86 0.05 -15.08
CA LYS A 171 19.60 1.01 -14.25
C LYS A 171 21.05 0.58 -14.03
N HIS A 172 21.29 -0.73 -14.02
CA HIS A 172 22.59 -1.34 -13.74
C HIS A 172 22.96 -2.34 -14.84
N PRO A 173 23.26 -1.87 -16.07
CA PRO A 173 23.51 -2.75 -17.21
C PRO A 173 24.79 -3.62 -17.07
N GLU A 174 25.68 -3.27 -16.16
CA GLU A 174 26.92 -3.99 -15.84
C GLU A 174 26.80 -4.97 -14.66
N LYS A 175 25.64 -5.05 -14.00
CA LYS A 175 25.41 -5.90 -12.81
C LYS A 175 24.37 -6.98 -13.04
#